data_831a12860576eb6d5c677fb35149b2a5
#
_entry.id   831a12860576eb6d5c677fb35149b2a5
#
_cell.length_a   1.000
_cell.length_b   1.000
_cell.length_c   1.000
_cell.angle_alpha   90.00
_cell.angle_beta   90.00
_cell.angle_gamma   90.00
#
_symmetry.space_group_name_H-M   'P 1'
#
loop_
_entity.id
_entity.type
_entity.pdbx_description
1 polymer ?
#
loop_
_entity_poly.entity_id
_entity_poly.type
_entity_poly.pdbx_seq_one_letter_code
_entity_poly.pdbx_strand_id
1 'polypeptide(L)'
;MKSLTLIVLALAGATTAVAANAWRVGQGDVHVICPMTVGGSFDAKTTALSGSVTPSASGSPAFDGSLAVDLRTLDTGIGLRNEHLRENYLEVDKGTGFDTATLSEIDLKGLSPDAPEGKGSFAGLLTVHGVTKTVTGAVDVRRVGAGLRVTASFPVNLPDYSIRKPRYLGVGVKDVVQVEVAFSVTR
;
A
#
# COMPACT_ATOMS: atom_id res chain seq x y z
N MET A 1 64.74 27.51 1.42
CA MET A 1 64.03 26.58 0.55
C MET A 1 62.92 25.96 1.38
N LYS A 2 61.65 26.39 1.18
CA LYS A 2 60.49 25.93 1.95
C LYS A 2 59.70 25.00 1.04
N SER A 3 59.66 23.70 1.37
CA SER A 3 58.85 22.68 0.68
C SER A 3 57.39 22.84 1.05
N LEU A 4 56.56 23.06 0.04
CA LEU A 4 55.11 23.15 0.15
C LEU A 4 54.53 21.74 -0.11
N THR A 5 54.03 21.08 0.94
CA THR A 5 53.41 19.74 0.82
C THR A 5 51.94 19.93 0.45
N LEU A 6 51.56 19.49 -0.75
CA LEU A 6 50.21 19.55 -1.26
C LEU A 6 49.42 18.34 -0.71
N ILE A 7 48.47 18.57 0.18
CA ILE A 7 47.55 17.53 0.67
C ILE A 7 46.41 17.42 -0.34
N VAL A 8 46.35 16.34 -1.11
CA VAL A 8 45.22 15.98 -1.95
C VAL A 8 44.17 15.28 -1.09
N LEU A 9 43.11 16.01 -0.80
CA LEU A 9 41.92 15.45 -0.10
C LEU A 9 41.08 14.68 -1.14
N ALA A 10 41.16 13.33 -1.12
CA ALA A 10 40.30 12.48 -1.93
C ALA A 10 38.89 12.44 -1.34
N LEU A 11 37.96 13.14 -1.98
CA LEU A 11 36.52 13.01 -1.67
C LEU A 11 36.05 11.63 -2.18
N ALA A 12 35.94 10.67 -1.29
CA ALA A 12 35.26 9.41 -1.60
C ALA A 12 33.75 9.68 -1.68
N GLY A 13 33.25 9.81 -2.91
CA GLY A 13 31.82 9.85 -3.18
C GLY A 13 31.19 8.51 -2.79
N ALA A 14 30.40 8.49 -1.72
CA ALA A 14 29.55 7.35 -1.40
C ALA A 14 28.45 7.28 -2.47
N THR A 15 28.66 6.47 -3.50
CA THR A 15 27.58 6.05 -4.39
C THR A 15 26.66 5.16 -3.57
N THR A 16 25.46 5.68 -3.22
CA THR A 16 24.38 4.85 -2.70
C THR A 16 24.04 3.82 -3.78
N ALA A 17 24.50 2.59 -3.60
CA ALA A 17 24.05 1.45 -4.39
C ALA A 17 22.55 1.32 -4.17
N VAL A 18 21.75 1.73 -5.14
CA VAL A 18 20.31 1.44 -5.21
C VAL A 18 20.21 -0.08 -5.21
N ALA A 19 19.57 -0.63 -4.20
CA ALA A 19 19.53 -2.05 -3.95
C ALA A 19 19.07 -2.81 -5.22
N ALA A 20 19.97 -3.61 -5.77
CA ALA A 20 19.75 -4.44 -6.97
C ALA A 20 18.61 -5.50 -6.78
N ASN A 21 18.01 -5.58 -5.59
CA ASN A 21 16.98 -6.54 -5.20
C ASN A 21 15.61 -5.92 -4.89
N ALA A 22 15.38 -4.64 -5.23
CA ALA A 22 14.10 -4.00 -4.99
C ALA A 22 13.03 -4.53 -5.95
N TRP A 23 11.90 -4.95 -5.39
CA TRP A 23 10.68 -5.22 -6.14
C TRP A 23 9.93 -3.90 -6.32
N ARG A 24 9.73 -3.48 -7.57
CA ARG A 24 9.00 -2.26 -7.91
C ARG A 24 7.60 -2.61 -8.38
N VAL A 25 6.62 -1.89 -7.88
CA VAL A 25 5.24 -2.00 -8.36
C VAL A 25 5.17 -1.49 -9.80
N GLY A 26 4.61 -2.34 -10.65
CA GLY A 26 4.22 -1.98 -12.00
C GLY A 26 2.73 -1.66 -12.06
N GLN A 27 2.03 -2.30 -13.00
CA GLN A 27 0.58 -2.15 -13.11
C GLN A 27 -0.14 -2.81 -11.95
N GLY A 28 -1.12 -2.12 -11.35
CA GLY A 28 -1.89 -2.61 -10.22
C GLY A 28 -3.33 -2.14 -10.23
N ASP A 29 -4.20 -2.92 -9.60
CA ASP A 29 -5.62 -2.65 -9.38
C ASP A 29 -5.90 -2.74 -7.88
N VAL A 30 -6.59 -1.77 -7.34
CA VAL A 30 -7.11 -1.75 -5.97
C VAL A 30 -8.62 -1.70 -6.02
N HIS A 31 -9.26 -2.60 -5.33
CA HIS A 31 -10.70 -2.75 -5.27
C HIS A 31 -11.15 -2.77 -3.81
N VAL A 32 -11.93 -1.79 -3.41
CA VAL A 32 -12.51 -1.67 -2.07
C VAL A 32 -13.99 -1.99 -2.16
N ILE A 33 -14.39 -3.12 -1.58
CA ILE A 33 -15.77 -3.59 -1.52
C ILE A 33 -16.39 -3.05 -0.24
N CYS A 34 -17.45 -2.25 -0.37
CA CYS A 34 -18.15 -1.58 0.73
C CYS A 34 -19.53 -2.22 0.95
N PRO A 35 -19.67 -3.19 1.86
CA PRO A 35 -20.95 -3.82 2.13
C PRO A 35 -21.94 -2.81 2.74
N MET A 36 -23.20 -2.87 2.31
CA MET A 36 -24.27 -2.05 2.85
C MET A 36 -24.92 -2.69 4.07
N THR A 37 -25.46 -1.87 4.97
CA THR A 37 -26.21 -2.37 6.15
C THR A 37 -27.51 -3.05 5.76
N VAL A 38 -28.09 -2.68 4.61
CA VAL A 38 -29.29 -3.28 4.03
C VAL A 38 -28.98 -3.69 2.60
N GLY A 39 -28.73 -4.98 2.40
CA GLY A 39 -28.53 -5.64 1.09
C GLY A 39 -27.43 -5.04 0.19
N GLY A 40 -26.71 -5.90 -0.48
CA GLY A 40 -25.73 -5.51 -1.51
C GLY A 40 -24.45 -4.86 -0.98
N SER A 41 -23.67 -4.37 -1.93
CA SER A 41 -22.42 -3.61 -1.73
C SER A 41 -22.27 -2.60 -2.86
N PHE A 42 -21.37 -1.65 -2.71
CA PHE A 42 -20.79 -0.91 -3.83
C PHE A 42 -19.26 -1.02 -3.76
N ASP A 43 -18.63 -0.71 -4.87
CA ASP A 43 -17.19 -0.83 -5.04
C ASP A 43 -16.57 0.56 -5.22
N ALA A 44 -15.34 0.74 -4.74
CA ALA A 44 -14.48 1.84 -5.12
C ALA A 44 -13.17 1.26 -5.68
N LYS A 45 -12.73 1.75 -6.83
CA LYS A 45 -11.60 1.19 -7.58
C LYS A 45 -10.60 2.25 -7.96
N THR A 46 -9.32 1.85 -8.03
CA THR A 46 -8.26 2.68 -8.60
C THR A 46 -7.13 1.82 -9.13
N THR A 47 -6.35 2.36 -10.06
CA THR A 47 -5.09 1.78 -10.55
C THR A 47 -3.87 2.55 -10.05
N ALA A 48 -4.05 3.58 -9.24
CA ALA A 48 -2.99 4.45 -8.73
C ALA A 48 -2.26 3.82 -7.52
N LEU A 49 -1.76 2.60 -7.72
CA LEU A 49 -0.88 1.88 -6.80
C LEU A 49 0.56 2.10 -7.22
N SER A 50 1.43 2.42 -6.28
CA SER A 50 2.85 2.66 -6.49
C SER A 50 3.69 2.16 -5.32
N GLY A 51 5.01 2.21 -5.46
CA GLY A 51 5.93 1.87 -4.38
C GLY A 51 6.97 0.83 -4.75
N SER A 52 7.79 0.50 -3.78
CA SER A 52 8.80 -0.54 -3.90
C SER A 52 9.10 -1.16 -2.54
N VAL A 53 9.46 -2.43 -2.55
CA VAL A 53 9.86 -3.16 -1.36
C VAL A 53 11.13 -3.96 -1.65
N THR A 54 11.99 -4.10 -0.64
CA THR A 54 13.20 -4.93 -0.68
C THR A 54 13.16 -5.94 0.44
N PRO A 55 13.62 -7.18 0.23
CA PRO A 55 13.84 -8.11 1.34
C PRO A 55 14.73 -7.45 2.39
N SER A 56 14.28 -7.45 3.64
CA SER A 56 14.98 -6.80 4.74
C SER A 56 16.19 -7.63 5.18
N ALA A 57 17.31 -6.97 5.41
CA ALA A 57 18.51 -7.62 5.92
C ALA A 57 18.33 -8.11 7.38
N SER A 58 17.43 -7.49 8.14
CA SER A 58 17.11 -7.89 9.52
C SER A 58 16.14 -9.09 9.60
N GLY A 59 15.44 -9.40 8.50
CA GLY A 59 14.46 -10.47 8.41
C GLY A 59 13.11 -10.20 9.09
N SER A 60 13.00 -9.10 9.85
CA SER A 60 11.72 -8.64 10.42
C SER A 60 11.72 -7.11 10.58
N PRO A 61 10.79 -6.38 9.91
CA PRO A 61 9.82 -6.94 8.94
C PRO A 61 10.51 -7.66 7.78
N ALA A 62 9.78 -8.53 7.07
CA ALA A 62 10.34 -9.28 5.95
C ALA A 62 10.75 -8.39 4.78
N PHE A 63 10.08 -7.24 4.62
CA PHE A 63 10.38 -6.26 3.59
C PHE A 63 10.52 -4.85 4.16
N ASP A 64 11.57 -4.16 3.72
CA ASP A 64 11.73 -2.72 3.85
C ASP A 64 11.05 -2.01 2.67
N GLY A 65 10.60 -0.77 2.89
CA GLY A 65 9.90 0.04 1.89
C GLY A 65 8.39 0.08 2.11
N SER A 66 7.65 0.53 1.10
CA SER A 66 6.20 0.70 1.22
C SER A 66 5.48 0.63 -0.12
N LEU A 67 4.18 0.33 -0.03
CA LEU A 67 3.21 0.41 -1.11
C LEU A 67 2.24 1.55 -0.80
N ALA A 68 1.90 2.35 -1.79
CA ALA A 68 1.05 3.52 -1.63
C ALA A 68 -0.06 3.57 -2.69
N VAL A 69 -1.26 3.99 -2.28
CA VAL A 69 -2.43 4.19 -3.13
C VAL A 69 -2.88 5.64 -3.03
N ASP A 70 -3.01 6.32 -4.17
CA ASP A 70 -3.59 7.67 -4.23
C ASP A 70 -5.12 7.59 -4.08
N LEU A 71 -5.63 8.00 -2.93
CA LEU A 71 -7.06 7.94 -2.58
C LEU A 71 -7.92 8.92 -3.36
N ARG A 72 -7.31 9.97 -3.94
CA ARG A 72 -8.01 10.95 -4.80
C ARG A 72 -8.52 10.32 -6.09
N THR A 73 -7.96 9.19 -6.48
CA THR A 73 -8.28 8.49 -7.73
C THR A 73 -9.33 7.39 -7.56
N LEU A 74 -9.80 7.15 -6.33
CA LEU A 74 -10.86 6.17 -6.08
C LEU A 74 -12.14 6.55 -6.82
N ASP A 75 -12.67 5.58 -7.57
CA ASP A 75 -13.88 5.72 -8.38
C ASP A 75 -14.92 4.66 -8.00
N THR A 76 -16.13 5.11 -7.68
CA THR A 76 -17.28 4.26 -7.37
C THR A 76 -18.24 4.12 -8.54
N GLY A 77 -17.91 4.70 -9.70
CA GLY A 77 -18.79 4.78 -10.87
C GLY A 77 -19.91 5.83 -10.77
N ILE A 78 -20.00 6.60 -9.67
CA ILE A 78 -21.01 7.64 -9.47
C ILE A 78 -20.32 8.91 -8.99
N GLY A 79 -20.34 9.98 -9.80
CA GLY A 79 -19.61 11.23 -9.56
C GLY A 79 -19.89 11.86 -8.19
N LEU A 80 -21.15 11.99 -7.80
CA LEU A 80 -21.53 12.54 -6.49
C LEU A 80 -21.03 11.67 -5.31
N ARG A 81 -21.00 10.35 -5.48
CA ARG A 81 -20.46 9.45 -4.47
C ARG A 81 -18.94 9.62 -4.37
N ASN A 82 -18.25 9.80 -5.48
CA ASN A 82 -16.81 10.05 -5.53
C ASN A 82 -16.44 11.34 -4.80
N GLU A 83 -17.20 12.42 -5.03
CA GLU A 83 -17.05 13.69 -4.33
C GLU A 83 -17.19 13.50 -2.81
N HIS A 84 -18.32 12.92 -2.37
CA HIS A 84 -18.53 12.64 -0.95
C HIS A 84 -17.48 11.71 -0.35
N LEU A 85 -17.01 10.70 -1.10
CA LEU A 85 -15.96 9.79 -0.64
C LEU A 85 -14.69 10.56 -0.32
N ARG A 86 -14.26 11.43 -1.22
CA ARG A 86 -13.01 12.21 -1.09
C ARG A 86 -13.12 13.29 -0.03
N GLU A 87 -14.19 14.10 -0.07
CA GLU A 87 -14.31 15.29 0.76
C GLU A 87 -14.81 15.00 2.17
N ASN A 88 -15.83 14.14 2.30
CA ASN A 88 -16.55 13.97 3.57
C ASN A 88 -16.09 12.77 4.38
N TYR A 89 -15.53 11.74 3.73
CA TYR A 89 -15.16 10.49 4.42
C TYR A 89 -13.65 10.26 4.48
N LEU A 90 -12.93 10.43 3.38
CA LEU A 90 -11.47 10.31 3.34
C LEU A 90 -10.76 11.64 3.61
N GLU A 91 -11.47 12.76 3.44
CA GLU A 91 -10.96 14.12 3.70
C GLU A 91 -9.63 14.39 2.98
N VAL A 92 -9.51 13.96 1.71
CA VAL A 92 -8.24 13.94 0.96
C VAL A 92 -7.59 15.32 0.82
N ASP A 93 -8.37 16.39 0.90
CA ASP A 93 -7.90 17.78 0.82
C ASP A 93 -7.08 18.21 2.05
N LYS A 94 -7.09 17.44 3.13
CA LYS A 94 -6.20 17.66 4.26
C LYS A 94 -4.74 17.34 3.94
N GLY A 95 -4.47 16.73 2.77
CA GLY A 95 -3.13 16.44 2.27
C GLY A 95 -2.49 15.21 2.91
N THR A 96 -1.21 15.31 3.22
CA THR A 96 -0.38 14.17 3.64
C THR A 96 -1.02 13.32 4.74
N GLY A 97 -1.16 12.01 4.46
CA GLY A 97 -1.77 11.03 5.36
C GLY A 97 -3.29 10.87 5.20
N PHE A 98 -3.95 11.77 4.44
CA PHE A 98 -5.37 11.70 4.11
C PHE A 98 -5.59 11.39 2.62
N ASP A 99 -4.73 11.89 1.76
CA ASP A 99 -4.77 11.70 0.31
C ASP A 99 -4.16 10.38 -0.16
N THR A 100 -3.45 9.68 0.73
CA THR A 100 -2.69 8.46 0.41
C THR A 100 -2.91 7.40 1.49
N ALA A 101 -3.20 6.17 1.09
CA ALA A 101 -3.09 4.99 1.95
C ALA A 101 -1.73 4.34 1.73
N THR A 102 -1.00 4.04 2.81
CA THR A 102 0.35 3.45 2.74
C THR A 102 0.42 2.17 3.56
N LEU A 103 0.96 1.11 2.96
CA LEU A 103 1.28 -0.16 3.64
C LEU A 103 2.80 -0.28 3.75
N SER A 104 3.31 -0.39 4.97
CA SER A 104 4.73 -0.54 5.30
C SER A 104 4.97 -1.68 6.29
N GLU A 105 6.23 -1.94 6.63
CA GLU A 105 6.62 -3.01 7.58
C GLU A 105 5.95 -4.35 7.24
N ILE A 106 6.10 -4.78 5.98
CA ILE A 106 5.39 -5.95 5.44
C ILE A 106 6.12 -7.22 5.86
N ASP A 107 5.42 -8.08 6.59
CA ASP A 107 5.81 -9.44 6.92
C ASP A 107 5.04 -10.47 6.09
N LEU A 108 5.68 -11.59 5.77
CA LEU A 108 5.05 -12.73 5.10
C LEU A 108 5.09 -13.96 6.00
N LYS A 109 4.00 -14.73 6.01
CA LYS A 109 3.93 -16.06 6.63
C LYS A 109 3.63 -17.11 5.57
N GLY A 110 4.43 -18.17 5.56
CA GLY A 110 4.31 -19.26 4.58
C GLY A 110 4.97 -18.98 3.23
N LEU A 111 5.66 -17.84 3.07
CA LEU A 111 6.40 -17.45 1.87
C LEU A 111 7.79 -16.95 2.26
N SER A 112 8.80 -17.20 1.40
CA SER A 112 10.14 -16.63 1.57
C SER A 112 10.22 -15.24 0.93
N PRO A 113 10.79 -14.22 1.59
CA PRO A 113 10.98 -12.90 1.00
C PRO A 113 11.84 -12.89 -0.26
N ASP A 114 12.83 -13.79 -0.35
CA ASP A 114 13.73 -13.90 -1.51
C ASP A 114 13.09 -14.57 -2.72
N ALA A 115 12.13 -15.50 -2.48
CA ALA A 115 11.38 -16.23 -3.50
C ALA A 115 9.90 -16.35 -3.05
N PRO A 116 9.12 -15.27 -3.08
CA PRO A 116 7.81 -15.22 -2.42
C PRO A 116 6.69 -15.85 -3.25
N GLU A 117 6.96 -16.91 -4.00
CA GLU A 117 5.96 -17.60 -4.82
C GLU A 117 5.12 -18.56 -3.97
N GLY A 118 3.80 -18.55 -4.19
CA GLY A 118 2.85 -19.42 -3.51
C GLY A 118 1.73 -18.65 -2.81
N LYS A 119 1.04 -19.35 -1.92
CA LYS A 119 -0.03 -18.80 -1.08
C LYS A 119 0.44 -18.70 0.36
N GLY A 120 0.10 -17.59 1.00
CA GLY A 120 0.44 -17.33 2.38
C GLY A 120 -0.45 -16.26 2.99
N SER A 121 0.03 -15.68 4.07
CA SER A 121 -0.58 -14.50 4.66
C SER A 121 0.47 -13.41 4.85
N PHE A 122 0.01 -12.17 4.93
CA PHE A 122 0.85 -11.03 5.25
C PHE A 122 0.33 -10.30 6.50
N ALA A 123 1.22 -9.58 7.14
CA ALA A 123 0.92 -8.53 8.11
C ALA A 123 1.67 -7.27 7.68
N GLY A 124 1.15 -6.10 8.05
CA GLY A 124 1.83 -4.83 7.76
C GLY A 124 1.15 -3.66 8.46
N LEU A 125 1.81 -2.52 8.48
CA LEU A 125 1.28 -1.28 9.01
C LEU A 125 0.56 -0.51 7.90
N LEU A 126 -0.77 -0.44 7.99
CA LEU A 126 -1.58 0.38 7.10
C LEU A 126 -1.80 1.75 7.74
N THR A 127 -1.38 2.79 7.03
CA THR A 127 -1.68 4.19 7.38
C THR A 127 -2.70 4.72 6.40
N VAL A 128 -3.85 5.16 6.89
CA VAL A 128 -4.91 5.83 6.12
C VAL A 128 -5.65 6.80 7.03
N HIS A 129 -6.11 7.92 6.49
CA HIS A 129 -6.81 8.97 7.24
C HIS A 129 -6.04 9.47 8.49
N GLY A 130 -4.70 9.53 8.37
CA GLY A 130 -3.80 9.95 9.46
C GLY A 130 -3.61 8.93 10.59
N VAL A 131 -4.18 7.73 10.49
CA VAL A 131 -4.10 6.68 11.54
C VAL A 131 -3.35 5.46 11.00
N THR A 132 -2.45 4.91 11.81
CA THR A 132 -1.69 3.70 11.49
C THR A 132 -2.16 2.53 12.34
N LYS A 133 -2.50 1.40 11.71
CA LYS A 133 -2.90 0.15 12.37
C LYS A 133 -2.27 -1.04 11.68
N THR A 134 -2.04 -2.11 12.42
CA THR A 134 -1.65 -3.40 11.84
C THR A 134 -2.86 -4.01 11.12
N VAL A 135 -2.64 -4.43 9.88
CA VAL A 135 -3.57 -5.24 9.10
C VAL A 135 -2.95 -6.58 8.78
N THR A 136 -3.81 -7.59 8.60
CA THR A 136 -3.42 -8.93 8.18
C THR A 136 -4.34 -9.42 7.08
N GLY A 137 -3.80 -10.21 6.15
CA GLY A 137 -4.60 -10.70 5.04
C GLY A 137 -3.98 -11.91 4.36
N ALA A 138 -4.70 -12.44 3.38
CA ALA A 138 -4.20 -13.49 2.50
C ALA A 138 -3.40 -12.87 1.36
N VAL A 139 -2.40 -13.60 0.87
CA VAL A 139 -1.60 -13.24 -0.29
C VAL A 139 -1.35 -14.47 -1.16
N ASP A 140 -1.44 -14.29 -2.48
CA ASP A 140 -1.05 -15.28 -3.50
C ASP A 140 -0.08 -14.61 -4.47
N VAL A 141 1.10 -15.18 -4.61
CA VAL A 141 2.17 -14.66 -5.46
C VAL A 141 2.51 -15.69 -6.53
N ARG A 142 2.47 -15.29 -7.78
CA ARG A 142 2.72 -16.16 -8.94
C ARG A 142 3.74 -15.53 -9.87
N ARG A 143 4.62 -16.37 -10.41
CA ARG A 143 5.54 -15.94 -11.46
C ARG A 143 4.80 -15.68 -12.77
N VAL A 144 5.09 -14.53 -13.38
CA VAL A 144 4.59 -14.14 -14.70
C VAL A 144 5.76 -13.54 -15.49
N GLY A 145 6.28 -14.31 -16.43
CA GLY A 145 7.48 -13.92 -17.17
C GLY A 145 8.69 -13.69 -16.24
N ALA A 146 9.33 -12.54 -16.36
CA ALA A 146 10.46 -12.14 -15.51
C ALA A 146 10.03 -11.50 -14.18
N GLY A 147 8.73 -11.23 -13.98
CA GLY A 147 8.19 -10.61 -12.77
C GLY A 147 7.31 -11.54 -11.96
N LEU A 148 6.64 -10.95 -10.97
CA LEU A 148 5.64 -11.64 -10.17
C LEU A 148 4.29 -10.90 -10.27
N ARG A 149 3.20 -11.65 -10.23
CA ARG A 149 1.84 -11.14 -9.98
C ARG A 149 1.50 -11.42 -8.53
N VAL A 150 1.15 -10.38 -7.81
CA VAL A 150 0.72 -10.43 -6.41
C VAL A 150 -0.77 -10.15 -6.35
N THR A 151 -1.51 -10.98 -5.64
CA THR A 151 -2.90 -10.70 -5.24
C THR A 151 -2.99 -10.78 -3.72
N ALA A 152 -3.63 -9.80 -3.11
CA ALA A 152 -3.80 -9.76 -1.66
C ALA A 152 -5.23 -9.34 -1.33
N SER A 153 -5.74 -9.83 -0.20
CA SER A 153 -7.05 -9.44 0.31
C SER A 153 -7.04 -9.34 1.83
N PHE A 154 -7.66 -8.28 2.36
CA PHE A 154 -7.71 -8.02 3.80
C PHE A 154 -8.90 -7.14 4.18
N PRO A 155 -9.43 -7.30 5.39
CA PRO A 155 -10.48 -6.44 5.92
C PRO A 155 -9.88 -5.14 6.48
N VAL A 156 -10.63 -4.04 6.35
CA VAL A 156 -10.34 -2.76 7.01
C VAL A 156 -11.57 -2.31 7.79
N ASN A 157 -11.41 -2.11 9.10
CA ASN A 157 -12.46 -1.59 9.97
C ASN A 157 -12.40 -0.06 9.96
N LEU A 158 -13.33 0.61 9.30
CA LEU A 158 -13.34 2.07 9.11
C LEU A 158 -13.27 2.88 10.42
N PRO A 159 -13.98 2.51 11.50
CA PRO A 159 -13.86 3.19 12.79
C PRO A 159 -12.45 3.22 13.37
N ASP A 160 -11.62 2.18 13.13
CA ASP A 160 -10.24 2.13 13.63
C ASP A 160 -9.35 3.22 13.03
N TYR A 161 -9.75 3.75 11.87
CA TYR A 161 -9.08 4.83 11.14
C TYR A 161 -9.81 6.17 11.27
N SER A 162 -10.77 6.28 12.19
CA SER A 162 -11.58 7.49 12.37
C SER A 162 -12.36 7.91 11.12
N ILE A 163 -12.56 7.00 10.17
CA ILE A 163 -13.32 7.25 8.94
C ILE A 163 -14.82 7.17 9.26
N ARG A 164 -15.51 8.28 9.07
CA ARG A 164 -16.98 8.35 9.21
C ARG A 164 -17.64 7.55 8.10
N LYS A 165 -18.76 6.91 8.41
CA LYS A 165 -19.53 6.11 7.44
C LYS A 165 -20.71 6.89 6.91
N PRO A 166 -20.97 6.82 5.58
CA PRO A 166 -22.20 7.37 5.04
C PRO A 166 -23.44 6.68 5.63
N ARG A 167 -24.41 7.47 6.02
CA ARG A 167 -25.73 7.01 6.46
C ARG A 167 -26.81 7.88 5.87
N TYR A 168 -27.81 7.26 5.24
CA TYR A 168 -28.99 7.95 4.73
C TYR A 168 -30.24 7.09 4.97
N LEU A 169 -31.23 7.64 5.68
CA LEU A 169 -32.49 6.97 6.02
C LEU A 169 -32.31 5.55 6.62
N GLY A 170 -31.33 5.38 7.51
CA GLY A 170 -31.05 4.10 8.16
C GLY A 170 -30.20 3.11 7.34
N VAL A 171 -29.94 3.39 6.07
CA VAL A 171 -29.03 2.61 5.21
C VAL A 171 -27.67 3.27 5.20
N GLY A 172 -26.61 2.47 5.33
CA GLY A 172 -25.24 2.96 5.31
C GLY A 172 -24.23 1.86 4.99
N VAL A 173 -22.96 2.20 5.01
CA VAL A 173 -21.86 1.25 4.86
C VAL A 173 -21.63 0.54 6.20
N LYS A 174 -21.29 -0.76 6.16
CA LYS A 174 -20.85 -1.51 7.35
C LYS A 174 -19.49 -1.01 7.84
N ASP A 175 -19.13 -1.36 9.07
CA ASP A 175 -17.87 -0.96 9.68
C ASP A 175 -16.65 -1.54 8.94
N VAL A 176 -16.78 -2.77 8.47
CA VAL A 176 -15.71 -3.49 7.81
C VAL A 176 -15.93 -3.46 6.30
N VAL A 177 -14.93 -2.97 5.57
CA VAL A 177 -14.81 -3.06 4.13
C VAL A 177 -13.75 -4.11 3.78
N GLN A 178 -13.87 -4.73 2.60
CA GLN A 178 -12.89 -5.66 2.09
C GLN A 178 -12.02 -4.96 1.05
N VAL A 179 -10.71 -5.05 1.21
CA VAL A 179 -9.73 -4.53 0.24
C VAL A 179 -9.13 -5.71 -0.51
N GLU A 180 -9.17 -5.64 -1.83
CA GLU A 180 -8.53 -6.57 -2.75
C GLU A 180 -7.54 -5.79 -3.60
N VAL A 181 -6.32 -6.30 -3.71
CA VAL A 181 -5.25 -5.67 -4.48
C VAL A 181 -4.64 -6.71 -5.40
N ALA A 182 -4.41 -6.34 -6.64
CA ALA A 182 -3.75 -7.20 -7.62
C ALA A 182 -2.75 -6.37 -8.42
N PHE A 183 -1.46 -6.70 -8.36
CA PHE A 183 -0.41 -5.92 -9.02
C PHE A 183 0.74 -6.78 -9.50
N SER A 184 1.48 -6.27 -10.48
CA SER A 184 2.75 -6.84 -10.91
C SER A 184 3.92 -6.18 -10.20
N VAL A 185 4.97 -6.96 -9.96
CA VAL A 185 6.25 -6.43 -9.50
C VAL A 185 7.39 -6.98 -10.35
N THR A 186 8.40 -6.15 -10.55
CA THR A 186 9.65 -6.51 -11.23
C THR A 186 10.84 -6.07 -10.37
N ARG A 187 11.96 -6.77 -10.54
CA ARG A 187 13.25 -6.35 -9.98
C ARG A 187 13.98 -5.40 -10.91
#